data_eef7bd316b93f73bb47135942ab98c7e
#
_entry.id   eef7bd316b93f73bb47135942ab98c7e
#
_cell.length_a   1.000
_cell.length_b   1.000
_cell.length_c   1.000
_cell.angle_alpha   90.00
_cell.angle_beta   90.00
_cell.angle_gamma   90.00
#
_symmetry.space_group_name_H-M   'P 1'
#
loop_
_entity.id
_entity.type
_entity.pdbx_description
1 polymer ?
#
loop_
_entity_poly.entity_id
_entity_poly.type
_entity_poly.pdbx_seq_one_letter_code
_entity_poly.pdbx_strand_id
1 'polypeptide(L)' 'MKAKLRTILERAISDGIIYGYHRAHKHTDTPSEELMTSQIENGIWLEIDEVIDFEEGNHD' A
#
# COMPACT_ATOMS: atom_id res chain seq x y z
N MET A 1 7.56 21.57 -2.56
CA MET A 1 7.08 20.97 -1.87
C MET A 1 5.91 20.23 -2.16
N LYS A 2 4.81 20.80 -2.63
CA LYS A 2 3.70 20.03 -2.93
C LYS A 2 3.99 19.01 -3.95
N ALA A 3 4.73 19.34 -4.98
CA ALA A 3 5.00 18.40 -6.03
C ALA A 3 5.79 17.22 -5.52
N LYS A 4 6.68 17.49 -4.58
CA LYS A 4 7.48 16.43 -4.08
C LYS A 4 6.68 15.45 -3.27
N LEU A 5 5.76 15.93 -2.45
CA LEU A 5 4.93 15.06 -1.66
C LEU A 5 4.06 14.20 -2.57
N ARG A 6 3.51 14.80 -3.62
CA ARG A 6 2.69 14.04 -4.53
C ARG A 6 3.48 12.93 -5.20
N THR A 7 4.70 13.19 -5.59
CA THR A 7 5.53 12.19 -6.21
C THR A 7 5.83 11.04 -5.26
N ILE A 8 6.11 11.36 -4.01
CA ILE A 8 6.38 10.34 -3.01
C ILE A 8 5.16 9.47 -2.80
N LEU A 9 3.99 10.10 -2.70
CA LEU A 9 2.76 9.35 -2.49
C LEU A 9 2.40 8.50 -3.70
N GLU A 10 2.58 9.03 -4.89
CA GLU A 10 2.29 8.27 -6.09
C GLU A 10 3.12 7.01 -6.14
N ARG A 11 4.40 7.14 -5.80
CA ARG A 11 5.26 6.01 -5.83
C ARG A 11 4.86 4.99 -4.79
N ALA A 12 4.52 5.45 -3.57
CA ALA A 12 4.11 4.55 -2.52
C ALA A 12 2.82 3.81 -2.89
N ILE A 13 1.88 4.52 -3.47
CA ILE A 13 0.63 3.90 -3.88
C ILE A 13 0.86 2.86 -4.97
N SER A 14 1.68 3.21 -5.95
CA SER A 14 1.97 2.30 -7.03
C SER A 14 2.66 1.04 -6.53
N ASP A 15 3.66 1.21 -5.69
CA ASP A 15 4.38 0.08 -5.14
C ASP A 15 3.46 -0.77 -4.27
N GLY A 16 2.58 -0.10 -3.54
CA GLY A 16 1.65 -0.81 -2.68
C GLY A 16 0.66 -1.65 -3.46
N ILE A 17 0.21 -1.14 -4.60
CA ILE A 17 -0.71 -1.88 -5.44
C ILE A 17 -0.03 -3.14 -5.97
N ILE A 18 1.20 -2.99 -6.44
CA ILE A 18 1.93 -4.13 -6.97
C ILE A 18 2.17 -5.17 -5.87
N TYR A 19 2.55 -4.71 -4.71
CA TYR A 19 2.81 -5.59 -3.59
C TYR A 19 1.53 -6.35 -3.21
N GLY A 20 0.41 -5.64 -3.12
CA GLY A 20 -0.84 -6.28 -2.76
C GLY A 20 -1.34 -7.24 -3.82
N TYR A 21 -1.12 -6.89 -5.07
CA TYR A 21 -1.51 -7.74 -6.17
C TYR A 21 -0.75 -9.07 -6.06
N HIS A 22 0.54 -9.02 -5.82
CA HIS A 22 1.33 -10.24 -5.71
C HIS A 22 0.94 -11.04 -4.47
N ARG A 23 0.64 -10.37 -3.39
CA ARG A 23 0.24 -11.08 -2.19
C ARG A 23 -1.10 -11.79 -2.39
N ALA A 24 -2.01 -11.17 -3.11
CA ALA A 24 -3.30 -11.80 -3.36
C ALA A 24 -3.15 -13.07 -4.19
N HIS A 25 -2.11 -13.10 -5.02
CA HIS A 25 -1.89 -14.27 -5.87
C HIS A 25 -0.91 -15.26 -5.28
N LYS A 26 -0.54 -15.07 -4.02
CA LYS A 26 0.47 -15.94 -3.45
C LYS A 26 0.03 -17.36 -3.32
N HIS A 27 -1.22 -17.59 -2.96
CA HIS A 27 -1.71 -18.93 -2.75
C HIS A 27 -2.80 -19.35 -3.72
N THR A 28 -3.18 -18.49 -4.64
CA THR A 28 -4.21 -18.83 -5.59
C THR A 28 -4.02 -18.01 -6.85
N ASP A 29 -4.33 -18.60 -7.98
CA ASP A 29 -4.22 -17.90 -9.24
C ASP A 29 -5.45 -17.08 -9.51
N THR A 30 -6.53 -17.31 -8.78
CA THR A 30 -7.77 -16.59 -9.03
C THR A 30 -8.32 -16.04 -7.73
N PRO A 31 -7.65 -15.04 -7.14
CA PRO A 31 -8.13 -14.50 -5.89
C PRO A 31 -9.47 -13.82 -6.10
N SER A 32 -10.30 -13.85 -5.06
CA SER A 32 -11.59 -13.20 -5.14
C SER A 32 -11.38 -11.69 -5.16
N GLU A 33 -12.42 -10.99 -5.54
CA GLU A 33 -12.36 -9.56 -5.57
C GLU A 33 -12.09 -9.02 -4.19
N GLU A 34 -12.70 -9.61 -3.18
CA GLU A 34 -12.48 -9.19 -1.82
C GLU A 34 -11.05 -9.38 -1.39
N LEU A 35 -10.48 -10.53 -1.70
CA LEU A 35 -9.10 -10.79 -1.32
C LEU A 35 -8.16 -9.84 -2.04
N MET A 36 -8.39 -9.63 -3.33
CA MET A 36 -7.56 -8.75 -4.12
C MET A 36 -7.59 -7.34 -3.57
N THR A 37 -8.79 -6.83 -3.33
CA THR A 37 -8.95 -5.47 -2.83
C THR A 37 -8.30 -5.31 -1.48
N SER A 38 -8.52 -6.29 -0.61
CA SER A 38 -7.98 -6.23 0.73
C SER A 38 -6.45 -6.21 0.73
N GLN A 39 -5.85 -7.06 -0.08
CA GLN A 39 -4.39 -7.13 -0.11
C GLN A 39 -3.79 -5.88 -0.74
N ILE A 40 -4.44 -5.36 -1.76
CA ILE A 40 -3.93 -4.15 -2.41
C ILE A 40 -4.02 -2.98 -1.45
N GLU A 41 -5.13 -2.87 -0.73
CA GLU A 41 -5.29 -1.80 0.23
C GLU A 41 -4.22 -1.89 1.32
N ASN A 42 -3.99 -3.09 1.83
CA ASN A 42 -2.96 -3.28 2.84
C ASN A 42 -1.59 -2.91 2.31
N GLY A 43 -1.31 -3.26 1.07
CA GLY A 43 -0.04 -2.94 0.46
C GLY A 43 0.18 -1.44 0.35
N ILE A 44 -0.88 -0.73 -0.02
CA ILE A 44 -0.77 0.71 -0.16
C ILE A 44 -0.47 1.35 1.19
N TRP A 45 -1.17 0.93 2.25
CA TRP A 45 -0.94 1.51 3.55
C TRP A 45 0.44 1.17 4.09
N LEU A 46 0.94 -0.03 3.79
CA LEU A 46 2.28 -0.39 4.22
C LEU A 46 3.30 0.54 3.60
N GLU A 47 3.17 0.82 2.31
CA GLU A 47 4.13 1.68 1.63
C GLU A 47 4.00 3.11 2.08
N ILE A 48 2.78 3.57 2.31
CA ILE A 48 2.60 4.93 2.76
C ILE A 48 3.18 5.11 4.16
N ASP A 49 3.00 4.11 5.02
CA ASP A 49 3.54 4.18 6.36
C ASP A 49 5.06 4.28 6.37
N GLU A 50 5.69 3.76 5.34
CA GLU A 50 7.14 3.83 5.26
C GLU A 50 7.63 5.21 4.88
N VAL A 51 6.86 5.94 4.12
CA VAL A 51 7.31 7.26 3.68
C VAL A 51 6.68 8.40 4.46
N ILE A 52 5.59 8.16 5.16
CA ILE A 52 4.97 9.19 5.97
C ILE A 52 4.76 8.68 7.37
N ASP A 53 5.22 9.44 8.32
CA ASP A 53 5.15 9.04 9.71
C ASP A 53 3.91 9.61 10.34
N PHE A 54 2.91 8.76 10.54
CA PHE A 54 1.69 9.24 11.14
C PHE A 54 1.80 9.06 12.60
N GLU A 55 2.64 9.67 13.24
CA GLU A 55 2.83 9.30 14.47
C GLU A 55 2.02 9.61 15.50
N GLU A 56 1.12 10.27 15.29
CA GLU A 56 0.36 10.53 16.26
C GLU A 56 0.09 9.49 17.08
N GLY A 57 0.12 9.20 17.66
CA GLY A 57 -0.21 8.28 18.35
C GLY A 57 0.47 7.23 18.47
N ASN A 58 1.00 7.14 17.99
CA ASN A 58 1.43 6.00 17.99
C ASN A 58 2.49 5.86 18.78
N HIS A 59 2.78 6.30 19.11
CA HIS A 59 3.64 6.05 19.75
C HIS A 59 3.54 5.93 20.81
N ASP A 60 3.19 5.92 21.08
CA ASP A 60 3.20 5.71 22.09
C ASP A 60 3.47 5.25 22.51
#